data_e57845e0c6bc3ff46e2c48a307970a30
#
_entry.id   e57845e0c6bc3ff46e2c48a307970a30
#
_cell.length_a   1.000
_cell.length_b   1.000
_cell.length_c   1.000
_cell.angle_alpha   90.00
_cell.angle_beta   90.00
_cell.angle_gamma   90.00
#
_symmetry.space_group_name_H-M   'P 1'
#
loop_
_entity.id
_entity.type
_entity.pdbx_description
1 polymer ?
#
loop_
_entity_poly.entity_id
_entity_poly.type
_entity_poly.pdbx_seq_one_letter_code
_entity_poly.pdbx_strand_id
1 'polypeptide(L)'
;MAEFVMRDLAAKWRAERGAAADIEFEIASAATSTEQLGNEVYPGTRRKLAEHGIGCAGKRARQMNRGDYARYDYLIGMDSLNRRDMTRICGGDPEGKIHLLLDFTGQKRDVADPWYTDDFETTWNDVLAGCTALLAKLTGG
;
A
#
# COMPACT_ATOMS: atom_id res chain seq x y z
N MET A 1 0.39 -2.11 6.44
CA MET A 1 -0.65 -3.12 6.09
C MET A 1 -0.80 -3.31 4.57
N ALA A 2 -0.99 -2.24 3.82
CA ALA A 2 -1.26 -2.33 2.37
C ALA A 2 -0.17 -3.07 1.58
N GLU A 3 1.10 -2.84 1.87
CA GLU A 3 2.19 -3.54 1.19
C GLU A 3 2.02 -5.05 1.28
N PHE A 4 1.75 -5.56 2.47
CA PHE A 4 1.66 -7.01 2.71
C PHE A 4 0.39 -7.60 2.13
N VAL A 5 -0.73 -6.89 2.21
CA VAL A 5 -1.98 -7.31 1.58
C VAL A 5 -1.79 -7.39 0.05
N MET A 6 -1.19 -6.37 -0.54
CA MET A 6 -0.97 -6.35 -1.99
C MET A 6 -0.01 -7.45 -2.44
N ARG A 7 1.06 -7.71 -1.68
CA ARG A 7 1.99 -8.81 -1.98
C ARG A 7 1.30 -10.16 -1.95
N ASP A 8 0.42 -10.38 -0.97
CA ASP A 8 -0.35 -11.62 -0.84
C ASP A 8 -1.29 -11.82 -2.02
N LEU A 9 -2.04 -10.77 -2.39
CA LEU A 9 -2.96 -10.81 -3.53
C LEU A 9 -2.22 -11.04 -4.85
N ALA A 10 -1.10 -10.36 -5.06
CA ALA A 10 -0.30 -10.52 -6.26
C ALA A 10 0.28 -11.93 -6.38
N ALA A 11 0.75 -12.49 -5.27
CA ALA A 11 1.28 -13.86 -5.23
C ALA A 11 0.20 -14.87 -5.58
N LYS A 12 -1.01 -14.72 -5.04
CA LYS A 12 -2.15 -15.59 -5.34
C LYS A 12 -2.55 -15.49 -6.80
N TRP A 13 -2.59 -14.27 -7.34
CA TRP A 13 -2.90 -14.05 -8.75
C TRP A 13 -1.90 -14.77 -9.67
N ARG A 14 -0.61 -14.63 -9.38
CA ARG A 14 0.44 -15.29 -10.16
C ARG A 14 0.37 -16.81 -10.05
N ALA A 15 0.08 -17.34 -8.86
CA ALA A 15 -0.05 -18.77 -8.63
C ALA A 15 -1.22 -19.36 -9.43
N GLU A 16 -2.34 -18.65 -9.53
CA GLU A 16 -3.51 -19.07 -10.31
C GLU A 16 -3.23 -19.08 -11.81
N ARG A 17 -2.41 -18.12 -12.29
CA ARG A 17 -2.07 -18.00 -13.71
C ARG A 17 -0.92 -18.92 -14.12
N GLY A 18 -0.06 -19.30 -13.19
CA GLY A 18 1.10 -20.13 -13.47
C GLY A 18 1.99 -19.55 -14.56
N ALA A 19 2.31 -20.33 -15.59
CA ALA A 19 3.18 -19.90 -16.68
C ALA A 19 2.57 -18.79 -17.54
N ALA A 20 1.26 -18.55 -17.45
CA ALA A 20 0.60 -17.47 -18.19
C ALA A 20 0.71 -16.13 -17.48
N ALA A 21 1.29 -16.08 -16.28
CA ALA A 21 1.51 -14.82 -15.56
C ALA A 21 2.63 -14.03 -16.26
N ASP A 22 2.25 -12.90 -16.87
CA ASP A 22 3.15 -12.06 -17.66
C ASP A 22 3.49 -10.73 -16.96
N ILE A 23 3.02 -10.54 -15.73
CA ILE A 23 3.25 -9.34 -14.93
C ILE A 23 4.06 -9.69 -13.70
N GLU A 24 5.14 -8.94 -13.49
CA GLU A 24 5.92 -8.99 -12.26
C GLU A 24 5.62 -7.77 -11.42
N PHE A 25 5.48 -7.96 -10.10
CA PHE A 25 5.14 -6.90 -9.17
C PHE A 25 6.34 -6.58 -8.27
N GLU A 26 6.70 -5.31 -8.20
CA GLU A 26 7.62 -4.80 -7.19
C GLU A 26 6.81 -3.95 -6.22
N ILE A 27 6.62 -4.45 -5.01
CA ILE A 27 5.74 -3.85 -4.01
C ILE A 27 6.55 -3.52 -2.76
N ALA A 28 6.51 -2.25 -2.37
CA ALA A 28 7.23 -1.77 -1.19
C ALA A 28 6.40 -0.69 -0.49
N SER A 29 6.80 -0.34 0.72
CA SER A 29 6.21 0.80 1.42
C SER A 29 7.31 1.71 1.96
N ALA A 30 6.97 2.98 2.17
CA ALA A 30 7.85 3.99 2.71
C ALA A 30 7.04 4.97 3.55
N ALA A 31 7.70 5.62 4.51
CA ALA A 31 7.10 6.62 5.36
C ALA A 31 7.28 8.01 4.75
N THR A 32 6.27 8.86 4.90
CA THR A 32 6.36 10.28 4.53
C THR A 32 6.93 11.13 5.68
N SER A 33 7.04 10.55 6.87
CA SER A 33 7.55 11.17 8.08
C SER A 33 8.74 10.37 8.59
N THR A 34 9.64 11.00 9.34
CA THR A 34 10.81 10.34 9.93
C THR A 34 10.52 9.74 11.30
N GLU A 35 9.34 9.96 11.86
CA GLU A 35 9.00 9.54 13.23
C GLU A 35 9.06 8.03 13.44
N GLN A 36 8.70 7.26 12.42
CA GLN A 36 8.65 5.80 12.47
C GLN A 36 9.85 5.13 11.80
N LEU A 37 10.85 5.90 11.43
CA LEU A 37 11.99 5.38 10.66
C LEU A 37 12.74 4.30 11.46
N GLY A 38 12.93 3.14 10.83
CA GLY A 38 13.59 1.99 11.47
C GLY A 38 12.70 1.15 12.37
N ASN A 39 11.50 1.60 12.69
CA ASN A 39 10.57 0.85 13.53
C ASN A 39 10.00 -0.37 12.81
N GLU A 40 9.69 -1.40 13.59
CA GLU A 40 8.96 -2.56 13.09
C GLU A 40 7.51 -2.22 12.80
N VAL A 41 6.83 -3.12 12.10
CA VAL A 41 5.39 -3.00 11.84
C VAL A 41 4.64 -2.86 13.17
N TYR A 42 3.71 -1.90 13.23
CA TYR A 42 2.91 -1.64 14.41
C TYR A 42 2.22 -2.93 14.90
N PRO A 43 2.24 -3.24 16.23
CA PRO A 43 1.74 -4.53 16.70
C PRO A 43 0.30 -4.87 16.32
N GLY A 44 -0.61 -3.90 16.33
CA GLY A 44 -2.00 -4.11 15.92
C GLY A 44 -2.11 -4.50 14.45
N THR A 45 -1.31 -3.87 13.60
CA THR A 45 -1.23 -4.22 12.18
C THR A 45 -0.68 -5.63 12.00
N ARG A 46 0.38 -5.97 12.74
CA ARG A 46 0.98 -7.31 12.70
C ARG A 46 -0.04 -8.39 13.09
N ARG A 47 -0.80 -8.15 14.17
CA ARG A 47 -1.84 -9.09 14.61
C ARG A 47 -2.92 -9.26 13.54
N LYS A 48 -3.37 -8.16 12.93
CA LYS A 48 -4.41 -8.21 11.90
C LYS A 48 -3.96 -8.99 10.67
N LEU A 49 -2.73 -8.76 10.22
CA LEU A 49 -2.15 -9.51 9.12
C LEU A 49 -2.06 -11.01 9.47
N ALA A 50 -1.63 -11.34 10.70
CA ALA A 50 -1.51 -12.73 11.15
C ALA A 50 -2.86 -13.45 11.17
N GLU A 51 -3.95 -12.76 11.50
CA GLU A 51 -5.31 -13.32 11.44
C GLU A 51 -5.64 -13.85 10.04
N HIS A 52 -5.05 -13.26 9.01
CA HIS A 52 -5.26 -13.62 7.61
C HIS A 52 -4.09 -14.42 7.02
N GLY A 53 -3.19 -14.90 7.87
CA GLY A 53 -2.08 -15.75 7.44
C GLY A 53 -0.94 -14.99 6.75
N ILE A 54 -0.83 -13.68 6.98
CA ILE A 54 0.17 -12.85 6.33
C ILE A 54 1.26 -12.46 7.32
N GLY A 55 2.51 -12.82 7.03
CA GLY A 55 3.66 -12.46 7.83
C GLY A 55 4.26 -11.12 7.43
N CYS A 56 4.89 -10.44 8.39
CA CYS A 56 5.55 -9.17 8.13
C CYS A 56 6.88 -9.05 8.91
N ALA A 57 7.44 -10.18 9.31
CA ALA A 57 8.68 -10.20 10.09
C ALA A 57 9.84 -9.56 9.32
N GLY A 58 10.67 -8.79 10.02
CA GLY A 58 11.84 -8.16 9.43
C GLY A 58 11.59 -6.83 8.73
N LYS A 59 10.32 -6.45 8.57
CA LYS A 59 10.00 -5.16 7.94
C LYS A 59 10.31 -3.99 8.88
N ARG A 60 11.03 -3.00 8.36
CA ARG A 60 11.34 -1.74 9.04
C ARG A 60 10.86 -0.58 8.19
N ALA A 61 10.41 0.48 8.83
CA ALA A 61 10.01 1.69 8.11
C ALA A 61 11.23 2.36 7.47
N ARG A 62 11.09 2.81 6.23
CA ARG A 62 12.08 3.64 5.55
C ARG A 62 11.43 4.93 5.10
N GLN A 63 12.25 5.97 4.94
CA GLN A 63 11.78 7.27 4.46
C GLN A 63 11.60 7.23 2.93
N MET A 64 10.47 7.75 2.45
CA MET A 64 10.26 8.00 1.03
C MET A 64 11.21 9.11 0.56
N ASN A 65 11.71 8.97 -0.66
CA ASN A 65 12.57 9.96 -1.28
C ASN A 65 12.17 10.21 -2.74
N ARG A 66 12.80 11.19 -3.37
CA ARG A 66 12.51 11.59 -4.74
C ARG A 66 12.74 10.48 -5.77
N GLY A 67 13.72 9.62 -5.52
CA GLY A 67 14.03 8.51 -6.40
C GLY A 67 12.89 7.50 -6.53
N ASP A 68 12.02 7.43 -5.52
CA ASP A 68 10.86 6.54 -5.56
C ASP A 68 9.90 6.92 -6.70
N TYR A 69 9.79 8.20 -7.02
CA TYR A 69 8.92 8.67 -8.11
C TYR A 69 9.34 8.09 -9.47
N ALA A 70 10.63 8.07 -9.74
CA ALA A 70 11.13 7.52 -11.00
C ALA A 70 11.08 5.99 -11.03
N ARG A 71 11.24 5.36 -9.88
CA ARG A 71 11.36 3.89 -9.77
C ARG A 71 10.03 3.17 -9.87
N TYR A 72 8.96 3.72 -9.29
CA TYR A 72 7.67 3.05 -9.21
C TYR A 72 6.66 3.64 -10.18
N ASP A 73 5.78 2.80 -10.71
CA ASP A 73 4.70 3.23 -11.60
C ASP A 73 3.54 3.85 -10.85
N TYR A 74 3.32 3.42 -9.60
CA TYR A 74 2.24 3.88 -8.73
C TYR A 74 2.79 4.20 -7.36
N LEU A 75 2.49 5.42 -6.88
CA LEU A 75 2.79 5.85 -5.52
C LEU A 75 1.46 6.09 -4.82
N ILE A 76 1.16 5.27 -3.82
CA ILE A 76 -0.18 5.18 -3.26
C ILE A 76 -0.17 5.56 -1.80
N GLY A 77 -0.94 6.59 -1.45
CA GLY A 77 -1.15 7.03 -0.07
C GLY A 77 -2.47 6.50 0.45
N MET A 78 -2.56 6.43 1.77
CA MET A 78 -3.79 5.97 2.44
C MET A 78 -4.75 7.11 2.68
N ASP A 79 -4.24 8.33 2.86
CA ASP A 79 -5.04 9.51 3.19
C ASP A 79 -4.53 10.77 2.47
N SER A 80 -5.29 11.86 2.64
CA SER A 80 -4.98 13.14 2.01
C SER A 80 -3.66 13.75 2.50
N LEU A 81 -3.28 13.50 3.75
CA LEU A 81 -1.99 13.93 4.29
C LEU A 81 -0.83 13.21 3.60
N ASN A 82 -0.97 11.91 3.39
CA ASN A 82 0.02 11.14 2.64
C ASN A 82 0.19 11.72 1.24
N ARG A 83 -0.91 11.99 0.54
CA ARG A 83 -0.87 12.56 -0.81
C ARG A 83 -0.12 13.89 -0.83
N ARG A 84 -0.44 14.78 0.11
CA ARG A 84 0.22 16.08 0.21
C ARG A 84 1.72 15.93 0.43
N ASP A 85 2.12 15.08 1.37
CA ASP A 85 3.51 14.88 1.71
C ASP A 85 4.28 14.18 0.60
N MET A 86 3.68 13.20 -0.07
CA MET A 86 4.26 12.51 -1.22
C MET A 86 4.51 13.49 -2.37
N THR A 87 3.54 14.34 -2.66
CA THR A 87 3.66 15.37 -3.71
C THR A 87 4.79 16.32 -3.38
N ARG A 88 4.93 16.74 -2.12
CA ARG A 88 6.02 17.61 -1.67
C ARG A 88 7.37 16.93 -1.81
N ILE A 89 7.49 15.70 -1.36
CA ILE A 89 8.75 14.92 -1.41
C ILE A 89 9.20 14.72 -2.86
N CYS A 90 8.26 14.43 -3.75
CA CYS A 90 8.55 14.17 -5.17
C CYS A 90 8.72 15.44 -6.00
N GLY A 91 8.40 16.60 -5.43
CA GLY A 91 8.48 17.86 -6.15
C GLY A 91 7.36 18.06 -7.16
N GLY A 92 6.21 17.41 -6.97
CA GLY A 92 5.05 17.46 -7.83
C GLY A 92 4.65 16.06 -8.32
N ASP A 93 3.71 16.02 -9.26
CA ASP A 93 3.24 14.76 -9.85
C ASP A 93 3.03 14.91 -11.36
N PRO A 94 4.12 15.20 -12.13
CA PRO A 94 3.98 15.47 -13.56
C PRO A 94 3.50 14.28 -14.39
N GLU A 95 3.68 13.05 -13.90
CA GLU A 95 3.29 11.84 -14.62
C GLU A 95 2.01 11.20 -14.10
N GLY A 96 1.35 11.82 -13.10
CA GLY A 96 0.09 11.31 -12.56
C GLY A 96 0.23 9.98 -11.82
N LYS A 97 1.35 9.77 -11.12
CA LYS A 97 1.62 8.51 -10.41
C LYS A 97 1.07 8.46 -8.99
N ILE A 98 0.74 9.61 -8.40
CA ILE A 98 0.32 9.70 -6.99
C ILE A 98 -1.18 9.52 -6.88
N HIS A 99 -1.60 8.52 -6.11
CA HIS A 99 -3.01 8.17 -5.92
C HIS A 99 -3.30 7.88 -4.46
N LEU A 100 -4.58 7.91 -4.09
CA LEU A 100 -5.04 7.32 -2.84
C LEU A 100 -5.54 5.91 -3.12
N LEU A 101 -5.36 5.02 -2.15
CA LEU A 101 -5.70 3.60 -2.34
C LEU A 101 -7.17 3.41 -2.70
N LEU A 102 -8.08 4.10 -2.01
CA LEU A 102 -9.51 3.96 -2.26
C LEU A 102 -9.99 4.64 -3.55
N ASP A 103 -9.14 5.43 -4.21
CA ASP A 103 -9.47 5.97 -5.54
C ASP A 103 -9.78 4.84 -6.53
N PHE A 104 -9.11 3.70 -6.39
CA PHE A 104 -9.30 2.55 -7.28
C PHE A 104 -10.66 1.86 -7.10
N THR A 105 -11.31 2.09 -5.96
CA THR A 105 -12.66 1.58 -5.70
C THR A 105 -13.76 2.56 -6.13
N GLY A 106 -13.40 3.75 -6.56
CA GLY A 106 -14.35 4.83 -6.86
C GLY A 106 -14.78 5.63 -5.64
N GLN A 107 -14.30 5.28 -4.44
CA GLN A 107 -14.61 6.02 -3.22
C GLN A 107 -13.61 7.17 -3.04
N LYS A 108 -14.13 8.36 -2.74
CA LYS A 108 -13.30 9.56 -2.53
C LYS A 108 -13.16 9.83 -1.04
N ARG A 109 -12.50 8.94 -0.33
CA ARG A 109 -12.24 9.08 1.10
C ARG A 109 -10.93 8.42 1.48
N ASP A 110 -10.43 8.77 2.65
CA ASP A 110 -9.21 8.18 3.20
C ASP A 110 -9.48 6.77 3.74
N VAL A 111 -8.43 5.95 3.75
CA VAL A 111 -8.43 4.68 4.50
C VAL A 111 -8.49 5.02 5.99
N ALA A 112 -9.32 4.32 6.75
CA ALA A 112 -9.43 4.52 8.20
C ALA A 112 -8.09 4.24 8.87
N ASP A 113 -7.64 5.19 9.71
CA ASP A 113 -6.37 5.08 10.42
C ASP A 113 -6.59 4.46 11.81
N PRO A 114 -6.11 3.22 12.03
CA PRO A 114 -6.33 2.54 13.31
C PRO A 114 -5.55 3.17 14.47
N TRP A 115 -4.58 4.03 14.19
CA TRP A 115 -3.86 4.77 15.22
C TRP A 115 -4.81 5.64 16.05
N TYR A 116 -5.83 6.23 15.38
CA TYR A 116 -6.83 7.08 16.05
C TYR A 116 -8.03 6.30 16.54
N THR A 117 -8.45 5.25 15.82
CA THR A 117 -9.70 4.54 16.08
C THR A 117 -9.52 3.22 16.81
N ASP A 118 -8.31 2.65 16.77
CA ASP A 118 -7.99 1.28 17.20
C ASP A 118 -8.86 0.22 16.52
N ASP A 119 -9.51 0.59 15.41
CA ASP A 119 -10.39 -0.29 14.63
C ASP A 119 -9.63 -0.85 13.42
N PHE A 120 -8.86 -1.89 13.67
CA PHE A 120 -8.07 -2.55 12.63
C PHE A 120 -8.92 -3.33 11.63
N GLU A 121 -10.14 -3.70 12.00
CA GLU A 121 -11.05 -4.41 11.08
C GLU A 121 -11.51 -3.51 9.95
N THR A 122 -11.93 -2.27 10.27
CA THR A 122 -12.31 -1.29 9.25
C THR A 122 -11.14 -0.96 8.34
N THR A 123 -9.94 -0.78 8.91
CA THR A 123 -8.73 -0.52 8.12
C THR A 123 -8.42 -1.70 7.21
N TRP A 124 -8.51 -2.93 7.72
CA TRP A 124 -8.30 -4.13 6.91
C TRP A 124 -9.26 -4.19 5.73
N ASN A 125 -10.55 -3.95 5.97
CA ASN A 125 -11.56 -3.99 4.91
C ASN A 125 -11.29 -2.93 3.84
N ASP A 126 -10.92 -1.71 4.23
CA ASP A 126 -10.58 -0.64 3.29
C ASP A 126 -9.33 -0.99 2.47
N VAL A 127 -8.29 -1.50 3.12
CA VAL A 127 -7.04 -1.86 2.46
C VAL A 127 -7.27 -3.02 1.50
N LEU A 128 -8.02 -4.03 1.92
CA LEU A 128 -8.32 -5.18 1.06
C LEU A 128 -9.11 -4.75 -0.17
N ALA A 129 -10.13 -3.92 0.00
CA ALA A 129 -10.94 -3.41 -1.11
C ALA A 129 -10.08 -2.60 -2.09
N GLY A 130 -9.24 -1.70 -1.58
CA GLY A 130 -8.36 -0.89 -2.40
C GLY A 130 -7.32 -1.70 -3.15
N CYS A 131 -6.67 -2.64 -2.47
CA CYS A 131 -5.66 -3.50 -3.08
C CYS A 131 -6.27 -4.43 -4.13
N THR A 132 -7.46 -4.96 -3.88
CA THR A 132 -8.17 -5.81 -4.85
C THR A 132 -8.51 -5.03 -6.11
N ALA A 133 -9.00 -3.80 -5.96
CA ALA A 133 -9.32 -2.94 -7.10
C ALA A 133 -8.06 -2.54 -7.87
N LEU A 134 -6.97 -2.24 -7.17
CA LEU A 134 -5.68 -1.93 -7.78
C LEU A 134 -5.16 -3.12 -8.59
N LEU A 135 -5.19 -4.31 -8.03
CA LEU A 135 -4.74 -5.52 -8.73
C LEU A 135 -5.55 -5.74 -10.00
N ALA A 136 -6.87 -5.59 -9.94
CA ALA A 136 -7.73 -5.71 -11.11
C ALA A 136 -7.33 -4.71 -12.20
N LYS A 137 -7.05 -3.46 -11.81
CA LYS A 137 -6.59 -2.44 -12.76
C LYS A 137 -5.26 -2.81 -13.40
N LEU A 138 -4.30 -3.29 -12.61
CA LEU A 138 -2.96 -3.63 -13.10
C LEU A 138 -2.96 -4.86 -14.00
N THR A 139 -3.90 -5.76 -13.80
CA THR A 139 -3.98 -7.03 -14.56
C THR A 139 -5.00 -6.98 -15.69
N GLY A 140 -5.69 -5.86 -15.86
CA GLY A 140 -6.66 -5.66 -16.94
C GLY A 140 -7.99 -6.36 -16.72
N GLY A 141 -8.24 -6.79 -15.49
CA GLY A 141 -9.47 -7.51 -15.21
C GLY A 141 -9.94 -7.43 -13.78
#